data_d07fdb173952eb77f63d7763c346a2c0
#
_entry.id   d07fdb173952eb77f63d7763c346a2c0
#
_cell.length_a   1.000
_cell.length_b   1.000
_cell.length_c   1.000
_cell.angle_alpha   90.00
_cell.angle_beta   90.00
_cell.angle_gamma   90.00
#
_symmetry.space_group_name_H-M   'P 1'
#
loop_
_entity.id
_entity.type
_entity.pdbx_description
1 polymer ?
#
loop_
_entity_poly.entity_id
_entity_poly.type
_entity_poly.pdbx_seq_one_letter_code
_entity_poly.pdbx_strand_id
1 'polypeptide(L)'
;NFNNAGCVPQSENFKQHIGRLEPNSEIDIVEPLNDNSISKIISSLKKYDGVVLTGSTLRIQDTSEEVKRQIEFVKTCFKHDKKIFAACWGLQITVTAAGGKCRVAPGGAHVGIAYDIELTNEGKKHKLYSSKPNKFTSPAFNYDEVETPPSNAVLLASNKINKFEALHFTVGNAEIWGLQYHPEIPYDYMIKLIKYRSQRLIDKKVFKSHNEINQHIDSIELAKAELKDDMRTRELKNWIDYLNK
;
A
#
# COMPACT_ATOMS: atom_id res chain seq x y z
N ASN A 1 5.36 15.26 2.32
CA ASN A 1 4.01 15.31 2.87
C ASN A 1 3.01 15.54 1.74
N PHE A 2 1.91 14.77 1.69
CA PHE A 2 0.88 14.85 0.64
C PHE A 2 0.24 16.24 0.57
N ASN A 3 -0.12 16.82 1.71
CA ASN A 3 -0.72 18.15 1.78
C ASN A 3 0.19 19.23 1.15
N ASN A 4 1.49 19.16 1.41
CA ASN A 4 2.44 20.12 0.86
C ASN A 4 2.62 19.97 -0.66
N ALA A 5 2.32 18.80 -1.21
CA ALA A 5 2.28 18.56 -2.65
C ALA A 5 0.93 18.91 -3.30
N GLY A 6 -0.01 19.46 -2.54
CA GLY A 6 -1.36 19.75 -3.01
C GLY A 6 -2.21 18.49 -3.26
N CYS A 7 -1.95 17.42 -2.49
CA CYS A 7 -2.70 16.17 -2.55
C CYS A 7 -3.37 15.90 -1.20
N VAL A 8 -4.49 15.18 -1.21
CA VAL A 8 -5.11 14.73 0.05
C VAL A 8 -4.28 13.63 0.73
N PRO A 9 -4.32 13.50 2.07
CA PRO A 9 -3.67 12.42 2.79
C PRO A 9 -4.10 11.03 2.28
N GLN A 10 -3.24 10.02 2.42
CA GLN A 10 -3.56 8.66 1.96
C GLN A 10 -4.79 8.07 2.65
N SER A 11 -4.96 8.33 3.96
CA SER A 11 -6.16 7.92 4.70
C SER A 11 -7.44 8.49 4.09
N GLU A 12 -7.42 9.76 3.70
CA GLU A 12 -8.55 10.40 3.03
C GLU A 12 -8.77 9.85 1.61
N ASN A 13 -7.70 9.52 0.86
CA ASN A 13 -7.84 8.83 -0.42
C ASN A 13 -8.55 7.49 -0.27
N PHE A 14 -8.15 6.67 0.69
CA PHE A 14 -8.84 5.41 0.99
C PHE A 14 -10.30 5.65 1.37
N LYS A 15 -10.56 6.59 2.27
CA LYS A 15 -11.93 6.93 2.69
C LYS A 15 -12.82 7.32 1.51
N GLN A 16 -12.31 8.17 0.61
CA GLN A 16 -13.04 8.59 -0.59
C GLN A 16 -13.30 7.42 -1.55
N HIS A 17 -12.32 6.53 -1.75
CA HIS A 17 -12.49 5.36 -2.61
C HIS A 17 -13.43 4.33 -2.02
N ILE A 18 -13.30 4.02 -0.73
CA ILE A 18 -14.20 3.08 -0.05
C ILE A 18 -15.63 3.64 -0.08
N GLY A 19 -15.85 4.90 0.28
CA GLY A 19 -17.16 5.53 0.25
C GLY A 19 -17.80 5.58 -1.15
N ARG A 20 -17.00 5.60 -2.23
CA ARG A 20 -17.50 5.45 -3.61
C ARG A 20 -17.86 4.02 -3.97
N LEU A 21 -17.05 3.04 -3.51
CA LEU A 21 -17.19 1.63 -3.82
C LEU A 21 -18.27 0.95 -2.97
N GLU A 22 -18.48 1.45 -1.75
CA GLU A 22 -19.48 1.00 -0.78
C GLU A 22 -20.06 2.22 -0.05
N PRO A 23 -21.11 2.87 -0.60
CA PRO A 23 -21.64 4.12 -0.07
C PRO A 23 -22.21 4.04 1.35
N ASN A 24 -22.58 2.84 1.81
CA ASN A 24 -23.13 2.62 3.16
C ASN A 24 -22.06 2.30 4.22
N SER A 25 -20.77 2.34 3.85
CA SER A 25 -19.69 2.04 4.80
C SER A 25 -19.48 3.18 5.81
N GLU A 26 -19.32 2.82 7.07
CA GLU A 26 -18.85 3.72 8.13
C GLU A 26 -17.33 3.61 8.24
N ILE A 27 -16.61 4.73 8.13
CA ILE A 27 -15.16 4.75 8.05
C ILE A 27 -14.59 5.69 9.10
N ASP A 28 -13.88 5.13 10.06
CA ASP A 28 -13.10 5.87 11.04
C ASP A 28 -11.63 5.91 10.63
N ILE A 29 -11.05 7.12 10.60
CA ILE A 29 -9.61 7.30 10.39
C ILE A 29 -8.93 7.33 11.75
N VAL A 30 -7.88 6.52 11.89
CA VAL A 30 -7.09 6.40 13.11
C VAL A 30 -5.65 6.76 12.81
N GLU A 31 -5.07 7.60 13.66
CA GLU A 31 -3.65 7.93 13.62
C GLU A 31 -2.94 7.18 14.74
N PRO A 32 -2.17 6.10 14.45
CA PRO A 32 -1.53 5.28 15.49
C PRO A 32 -0.51 6.02 16.36
N LEU A 33 -0.14 7.24 15.99
CA LEU A 33 0.72 8.11 16.81
C LEU A 33 -0.05 8.86 17.90
N ASN A 34 -1.36 8.94 17.79
CA ASN A 34 -2.24 9.59 18.77
C ASN A 34 -2.75 8.56 19.78
N ASP A 35 -2.17 8.54 20.98
CA ASP A 35 -2.49 7.56 22.02
C ASP A 35 -3.99 7.52 22.39
N ASN A 36 -4.66 8.67 22.38
CA ASN A 36 -6.09 8.74 22.71
C ASN A 36 -6.97 8.06 21.65
N SER A 37 -6.61 8.22 20.37
CA SER A 37 -7.34 7.58 19.27
C SER A 37 -7.15 6.07 19.25
N ILE A 38 -5.93 5.58 19.50
CA ILE A 38 -5.63 4.15 19.54
C ILE A 38 -6.42 3.42 20.61
N SER A 39 -6.37 3.90 21.87
CA SER A 39 -7.06 3.24 23.00
C SER A 39 -8.56 3.11 22.75
N LYS A 40 -9.17 4.16 22.20
CA LYS A 40 -10.60 4.16 21.84
C LYS A 40 -10.90 3.14 20.74
N ILE A 41 -10.06 3.08 19.71
CA ILE A 41 -10.26 2.15 18.59
C ILE A 41 -10.01 0.71 19.01
N ILE A 42 -8.98 0.41 19.80
CA ILE A 42 -8.73 -0.94 20.29
C ILE A 42 -9.94 -1.47 21.07
N SER A 43 -10.56 -0.67 21.92
CA SER A 43 -11.75 -1.08 22.69
C SER A 43 -12.97 -1.37 21.80
N SER A 44 -13.06 -0.77 20.63
CA SER A 44 -14.14 -0.93 19.66
C SER A 44 -13.77 -1.75 18.43
N LEU A 45 -12.55 -2.29 18.36
CA LEU A 45 -12.02 -2.94 17.15
C LEU A 45 -12.90 -4.10 16.64
N LYS A 46 -13.60 -4.80 17.55
CA LYS A 46 -14.53 -5.89 17.18
C LYS A 46 -15.71 -5.42 16.32
N LYS A 47 -16.08 -4.15 16.36
CA LYS A 47 -17.22 -3.59 15.60
C LYS A 47 -16.91 -3.38 14.13
N TYR A 48 -15.63 -3.37 13.75
CA TYR A 48 -15.22 -3.15 12.36
C TYR A 48 -15.08 -4.46 11.61
N ASP A 49 -15.58 -4.51 10.38
CA ASP A 49 -15.49 -5.68 9.49
C ASP A 49 -14.07 -5.84 8.97
N GLY A 50 -13.33 -4.75 8.78
CA GLY A 50 -11.97 -4.77 8.28
C GLY A 50 -11.12 -3.57 8.70
N VAL A 51 -9.84 -3.66 8.43
CA VAL A 51 -8.85 -2.61 8.70
C VAL A 51 -8.06 -2.32 7.44
N VAL A 52 -7.92 -1.04 7.08
CA VAL A 52 -7.05 -0.61 5.99
C VAL A 52 -5.82 0.06 6.57
N LEU A 53 -4.64 -0.45 6.22
CA LEU A 53 -3.34 0.12 6.58
C LEU A 53 -2.76 0.85 5.38
N THR A 54 -2.55 2.14 5.54
CA THR A 54 -2.12 3.04 4.46
C THR A 54 -0.60 3.10 4.33
N GLY A 55 -0.11 3.76 3.28
CA GLY A 55 1.30 4.12 3.16
C GLY A 55 1.76 5.17 4.17
N SER A 56 3.07 5.25 4.38
CA SER A 56 3.73 6.23 5.24
C SER A 56 5.07 6.65 4.64
N THR A 57 5.64 7.74 5.18
CA THR A 57 7.02 8.16 4.92
C THR A 57 8.02 7.58 5.92
N LEU A 58 7.55 6.84 6.92
CA LEU A 58 8.37 6.12 7.87
C LEU A 58 9.11 4.96 7.20
N ARG A 59 10.13 4.47 7.85
CA ARG A 59 10.94 3.34 7.39
C ARG A 59 11.08 2.32 8.52
N ILE A 60 10.94 1.04 8.20
CA ILE A 60 11.06 -0.05 9.18
C ILE A 60 12.43 -0.03 9.87
N GLN A 61 13.48 0.31 9.13
CA GLN A 61 14.85 0.33 9.63
C GLN A 61 15.11 1.44 10.66
N ASP A 62 14.27 2.48 10.72
CA ASP A 62 14.46 3.61 11.64
C ASP A 62 14.19 3.20 13.11
N THR A 63 13.50 2.10 13.35
CA THR A 63 13.18 1.54 14.68
C THR A 63 12.66 2.57 15.69
N SER A 64 12.05 3.66 15.20
CA SER A 64 11.53 4.75 16.03
C SER A 64 10.33 4.29 16.86
N GLU A 65 9.97 5.07 17.89
CA GLU A 65 8.78 4.76 18.72
C GLU A 65 7.50 4.79 17.88
N GLU A 66 7.43 5.63 16.85
CA GLU A 66 6.31 5.67 15.92
C GLU A 66 6.16 4.35 15.15
N VAL A 67 7.27 3.78 14.69
CA VAL A 67 7.29 2.48 14.01
C VAL A 67 6.85 1.38 14.97
N LYS A 68 7.41 1.34 16.19
CA LYS A 68 7.06 0.35 17.21
C LYS A 68 5.57 0.39 17.57
N ARG A 69 5.01 1.58 17.79
CA ARG A 69 3.58 1.76 18.10
C ARG A 69 2.67 1.25 16.98
N GLN A 70 3.02 1.50 15.73
CA GLN A 70 2.26 0.99 14.60
C GLN A 70 2.34 -0.53 14.48
N ILE A 71 3.52 -1.13 14.72
CA ILE A 71 3.68 -2.60 14.77
C ILE A 71 2.82 -3.20 15.88
N GLU A 72 2.79 -2.60 17.09
CA GLU A 72 1.95 -3.09 18.19
C GLU A 72 0.45 -2.94 17.90
N PHE A 73 0.05 -1.87 17.21
CA PHE A 73 -1.34 -1.74 16.73
C PHE A 73 -1.70 -2.86 15.75
N VAL A 74 -0.83 -3.17 14.81
CA VAL A 74 -1.03 -4.29 13.85
C VAL A 74 -1.13 -5.63 14.58
N LYS A 75 -0.26 -5.90 15.56
CA LYS A 75 -0.35 -7.11 16.40
C LYS A 75 -1.69 -7.17 17.16
N THR A 76 -2.22 -6.03 17.56
CA THR A 76 -3.55 -5.97 18.19
C THR A 76 -4.65 -6.32 17.18
N CYS A 77 -4.55 -5.84 15.92
CA CYS A 77 -5.46 -6.26 14.84
C CYS A 77 -5.41 -7.77 14.62
N PHE A 78 -4.22 -8.39 14.68
CA PHE A 78 -4.09 -9.85 14.59
C PHE A 78 -4.83 -10.57 15.73
N LYS A 79 -4.68 -10.11 16.98
CA LYS A 79 -5.36 -10.68 18.14
C LYS A 79 -6.90 -10.55 18.07
N HIS A 80 -7.40 -9.64 17.26
CA HIS A 80 -8.84 -9.42 17.04
C HIS A 80 -9.33 -10.00 15.71
N ASP A 81 -8.58 -10.93 15.11
CA ASP A 81 -8.95 -11.68 13.90
C ASP A 81 -9.40 -10.78 12.74
N LYS A 82 -8.72 -9.64 12.55
CA LYS A 82 -9.13 -8.67 11.54
C LYS A 82 -8.73 -9.08 10.13
N LYS A 83 -9.63 -8.83 9.18
CA LYS A 83 -9.31 -8.81 7.76
C LYS A 83 -8.62 -7.49 7.43
N ILE A 84 -7.41 -7.55 6.90
CA ILE A 84 -6.55 -6.37 6.72
C ILE A 84 -6.22 -6.19 5.24
N PHE A 85 -6.52 -5.00 4.70
CA PHE A 85 -5.98 -4.54 3.43
C PHE A 85 -4.80 -3.62 3.73
N ALA A 86 -3.62 -3.97 3.24
CA ALA A 86 -2.38 -3.32 3.61
C ALA A 86 -1.63 -2.80 2.36
N ALA A 87 -1.49 -1.48 2.20
CA ALA A 87 -0.82 -0.87 1.05
C ALA A 87 0.54 -0.27 1.45
N CYS A 88 1.58 -0.59 0.69
CA CYS A 88 2.95 -0.07 0.80
C CYS A 88 3.51 -0.21 2.22
N TRP A 89 3.58 0.87 2.98
CA TRP A 89 3.97 0.83 4.39
C TRP A 89 3.11 -0.15 5.20
N GLY A 90 1.80 -0.19 4.93
CA GLY A 90 0.88 -1.15 5.56
C GLY A 90 1.32 -2.59 5.37
N LEU A 91 1.74 -2.99 4.15
CA LEU A 91 2.33 -4.30 3.90
C LEU A 91 3.61 -4.51 4.72
N GLN A 92 4.52 -3.53 4.74
CA GLN A 92 5.80 -3.66 5.40
C GLN A 92 5.65 -3.84 6.91
N ILE A 93 4.77 -3.08 7.57
CA ILE A 93 4.52 -3.24 9.01
C ILE A 93 3.78 -4.54 9.34
N THR A 94 2.85 -5.02 8.50
CA THR A 94 2.18 -6.30 8.71
C THR A 94 3.14 -7.48 8.57
N VAL A 95 4.00 -7.45 7.56
CA VAL A 95 5.07 -8.44 7.37
C VAL A 95 6.00 -8.46 8.59
N THR A 96 6.44 -7.28 9.05
CA THR A 96 7.33 -7.16 10.22
C THR A 96 6.64 -7.64 11.50
N ALA A 97 5.38 -7.25 11.72
CA ALA A 97 4.59 -7.70 12.88
C ALA A 97 4.35 -9.21 12.89
N ALA A 98 4.31 -9.85 11.72
CA ALA A 98 4.17 -11.29 11.54
C ALA A 98 5.52 -12.06 11.55
N GLY A 99 6.63 -11.39 11.87
CA GLY A 99 7.96 -12.01 11.98
C GLY A 99 8.77 -12.08 10.68
N GLY A 100 8.29 -11.48 9.60
CA GLY A 100 9.05 -11.28 8.37
C GLY A 100 10.04 -10.11 8.46
N LYS A 101 10.71 -9.80 7.35
CA LYS A 101 11.73 -8.75 7.27
C LYS A 101 11.53 -7.86 6.06
N CYS A 102 11.83 -6.59 6.23
CA CYS A 102 11.92 -5.60 5.15
C CYS A 102 13.34 -5.04 5.05
N ARG A 103 13.70 -4.57 3.86
CA ARG A 103 15.01 -3.97 3.56
C ARG A 103 14.87 -2.79 2.61
N VAL A 104 15.96 -2.05 2.44
CA VAL A 104 16.08 -1.12 1.32
C VAL A 104 16.05 -1.91 0.01
N ALA A 105 15.25 -1.47 -0.96
CA ALA A 105 15.10 -2.16 -2.24
C ALA A 105 16.42 -2.15 -3.04
N PRO A 106 17.07 -3.30 -3.27
CA PRO A 106 18.36 -3.37 -3.97
C PRO A 106 18.22 -3.10 -5.46
N GLY A 107 17.05 -3.36 -6.04
CA GLY A 107 16.71 -3.11 -7.45
C GLY A 107 16.37 -1.65 -7.75
N GLY A 108 16.41 -0.78 -6.72
CA GLY A 108 16.00 0.61 -6.81
C GLY A 108 14.58 0.85 -6.31
N ALA A 109 14.18 2.13 -6.32
CA ALA A 109 12.88 2.57 -5.84
C ALA A 109 11.84 2.59 -6.97
N HIS A 110 10.59 2.24 -6.67
CA HIS A 110 9.48 2.72 -7.49
C HIS A 110 9.24 4.20 -7.20
N VAL A 111 9.14 5.01 -8.23
CA VAL A 111 8.86 6.44 -8.11
C VAL A 111 7.67 6.80 -9.00
N GLY A 112 6.49 6.86 -8.40
CA GLY A 112 5.24 7.21 -9.04
C GLY A 112 4.53 6.03 -9.73
N ILE A 113 5.26 5.05 -10.23
CA ILE A 113 4.70 3.96 -11.02
C ILE A 113 5.50 2.65 -10.85
N ALA A 114 4.80 1.53 -10.74
CA ALA A 114 5.33 0.18 -10.88
C ALA A 114 4.81 -0.42 -12.18
N TYR A 115 5.71 -0.65 -13.12
CA TYR A 115 5.40 -1.27 -14.40
C TYR A 115 5.43 -2.79 -14.32
N ASP A 116 4.73 -3.42 -15.23
CA ASP A 116 4.82 -4.85 -15.49
C ASP A 116 4.63 -5.73 -14.25
N ILE A 117 3.66 -5.38 -13.39
CA ILE A 117 3.27 -6.24 -12.29
C ILE A 117 2.57 -7.46 -12.88
N GLU A 118 3.12 -8.65 -12.63
CA GLU A 118 2.60 -9.91 -13.14
C GLU A 118 2.04 -10.79 -12.03
N LEU A 119 0.84 -11.31 -12.24
CA LEU A 119 0.20 -12.24 -11.31
C LEU A 119 0.88 -13.62 -11.36
N THR A 120 1.15 -14.17 -10.20
CA THR A 120 1.53 -15.58 -10.06
C THR A 120 0.35 -16.51 -10.37
N ASN A 121 0.57 -17.81 -10.44
CA ASN A 121 -0.51 -18.77 -10.61
C ASN A 121 -1.51 -18.70 -9.44
N GLU A 122 -1.04 -18.42 -8.24
CA GLU A 122 -1.90 -18.23 -7.06
C GLU A 122 -2.61 -16.87 -7.12
N GLY A 123 -1.93 -15.81 -7.57
CA GLY A 123 -2.54 -14.51 -7.78
C GLY A 123 -3.71 -14.54 -8.76
N LYS A 124 -3.59 -15.29 -9.87
CA LYS A 124 -4.66 -15.46 -10.86
C LYS A 124 -5.92 -16.10 -10.31
N LYS A 125 -5.80 -16.92 -9.27
CA LYS A 125 -6.92 -17.59 -8.61
C LYS A 125 -7.45 -16.83 -7.39
N HIS A 126 -6.67 -15.85 -6.90
CA HIS A 126 -7.00 -15.15 -5.67
C HIS A 126 -8.10 -14.12 -5.87
N LYS A 127 -9.04 -14.03 -4.92
CA LYS A 127 -10.17 -13.08 -4.97
C LYS A 127 -9.75 -11.62 -5.12
N LEU A 128 -8.60 -11.24 -4.54
CA LEU A 128 -8.01 -9.90 -4.66
C LEU A 128 -7.92 -9.43 -6.12
N TYR A 129 -7.64 -10.34 -7.04
CA TYR A 129 -7.42 -10.04 -8.46
C TYR A 129 -8.56 -10.46 -9.39
N SER A 130 -9.75 -10.73 -8.83
CA SER A 130 -10.93 -11.02 -9.65
C SER A 130 -11.17 -9.91 -10.67
N SER A 131 -11.28 -10.26 -11.96
CA SER A 131 -11.45 -9.31 -13.08
C SER A 131 -10.30 -8.32 -13.28
N LYS A 132 -9.12 -8.59 -12.72
CA LYS A 132 -7.89 -7.84 -13.00
C LYS A 132 -7.09 -8.51 -14.12
N PRO A 133 -6.43 -7.77 -15.03
CA PRO A 133 -5.51 -8.36 -16.00
C PRO A 133 -4.36 -9.12 -15.30
N ASN A 134 -3.85 -10.19 -15.95
CA ASN A 134 -2.73 -10.95 -15.41
C ASN A 134 -1.40 -10.16 -15.36
N LYS A 135 -1.32 -9.11 -16.16
CA LYS A 135 -0.22 -8.15 -16.17
C LYS A 135 -0.80 -6.74 -16.20
N PHE A 136 -0.30 -5.88 -15.33
CA PHE A 136 -0.81 -4.51 -15.16
C PHE A 136 0.27 -3.56 -14.63
N THR A 137 -0.06 -2.30 -14.60
CA THR A 137 0.75 -1.20 -14.06
C THR A 137 -0.05 -0.54 -12.94
N SER A 138 0.62 -0.04 -11.89
CA SER A 138 -0.04 0.60 -10.76
C SER A 138 0.79 1.76 -10.20
N PRO A 139 0.16 2.78 -9.59
CA PRO A 139 0.91 3.80 -8.86
C PRO A 139 1.72 3.17 -7.73
N ALA A 140 2.97 3.58 -7.57
CA ALA A 140 3.86 3.09 -6.52
C ALA A 140 4.89 4.15 -6.14
N PHE A 141 5.22 4.23 -4.85
CA PHE A 141 6.28 5.09 -4.35
C PHE A 141 6.91 4.47 -3.10
N ASN A 142 7.96 3.68 -3.28
CA ASN A 142 8.64 3.00 -2.17
C ASN A 142 10.15 2.93 -2.37
N TYR A 143 10.88 3.01 -1.27
CA TYR A 143 12.33 2.80 -1.19
C TYR A 143 12.69 1.49 -0.50
N ASP A 144 11.76 0.95 0.26
CA ASP A 144 11.88 -0.29 1.01
C ASP A 144 10.94 -1.33 0.42
N GLU A 145 11.34 -2.60 0.57
CA GLU A 145 10.59 -3.76 0.09
C GLU A 145 10.58 -4.88 1.15
N VAL A 146 9.69 -5.83 0.99
CA VAL A 146 9.75 -7.09 1.74
C VAL A 146 10.99 -7.86 1.31
N GLU A 147 11.83 -8.24 2.27
CA GLU A 147 12.99 -9.12 2.06
C GLU A 147 12.62 -10.59 2.28
N THR A 148 12.02 -10.86 3.44
CA THR A 148 11.58 -12.20 3.85
C THR A 148 10.14 -12.11 4.30
N PRO A 149 9.18 -12.69 3.56
CA PRO A 149 7.79 -12.73 3.99
C PRO A 149 7.58 -13.71 5.15
N PRO A 150 6.45 -13.66 5.86
CA PRO A 150 6.04 -14.72 6.79
C PRO A 150 6.03 -16.10 6.12
N SER A 151 6.31 -17.16 6.88
CA SER A 151 6.51 -18.52 6.34
C SER A 151 5.28 -19.10 5.60
N ASN A 152 4.08 -18.64 5.96
CA ASN A 152 2.83 -19.04 5.33
C ASN A 152 2.33 -18.06 4.25
N ALA A 153 3.17 -17.09 3.87
CA ALA A 153 2.77 -16.10 2.87
C ALA A 153 2.74 -16.70 1.47
N VAL A 154 1.67 -16.41 0.76
CA VAL A 154 1.46 -16.74 -0.64
C VAL A 154 1.81 -15.52 -1.49
N LEU A 155 2.74 -15.66 -2.43
CA LEU A 155 3.08 -14.64 -3.40
C LEU A 155 1.98 -14.55 -4.46
N LEU A 156 1.37 -13.35 -4.58
CA LEU A 156 0.28 -13.13 -5.53
C LEU A 156 0.73 -12.37 -6.78
N ALA A 157 1.65 -11.43 -6.64
CA ALA A 157 2.16 -10.63 -7.75
C ALA A 157 3.62 -10.22 -7.53
N SER A 158 4.34 -10.03 -8.63
CA SER A 158 5.75 -9.61 -8.66
C SER A 158 6.04 -8.77 -9.90
N ASN A 159 7.16 -8.02 -9.88
CA ASN A 159 7.73 -7.45 -11.09
C ASN A 159 9.28 -7.57 -11.07
N LYS A 160 9.96 -6.99 -12.07
CA LYS A 160 11.42 -7.05 -12.17
C LYS A 160 12.17 -6.30 -11.07
N ILE A 161 11.55 -5.26 -10.50
CA ILE A 161 12.16 -4.41 -9.46
C ILE A 161 11.89 -5.02 -8.09
N ASN A 162 10.64 -5.43 -7.82
CA ASN A 162 10.20 -5.90 -6.52
C ASN A 162 9.58 -7.31 -6.62
N LYS A 163 10.20 -8.26 -5.95
CA LYS A 163 9.73 -9.65 -5.94
C LYS A 163 8.36 -9.80 -5.27
N PHE A 164 8.06 -8.99 -4.25
CA PHE A 164 6.87 -9.12 -3.42
C PHE A 164 5.94 -7.90 -3.63
N GLU A 165 5.37 -7.78 -4.82
CA GLU A 165 4.38 -6.74 -5.12
C GLU A 165 3.05 -6.98 -4.44
N ALA A 166 2.67 -8.24 -4.22
CA ALA A 166 1.52 -8.58 -3.42
C ALA A 166 1.68 -9.92 -2.69
N LEU A 167 1.19 -9.96 -1.47
CA LEU A 167 1.20 -11.12 -0.58
C LEU A 167 -0.17 -11.34 0.06
N HIS A 168 -0.51 -12.61 0.24
CA HIS A 168 -1.58 -13.06 1.12
C HIS A 168 -0.98 -13.93 2.23
N PHE A 169 -1.31 -13.66 3.47
CA PHE A 169 -0.92 -14.48 4.61
C PHE A 169 -1.89 -14.33 5.78
N THR A 170 -1.79 -15.22 6.76
CA THR A 170 -2.61 -15.19 7.97
C THR A 170 -1.75 -15.16 9.23
N VAL A 171 -2.30 -14.59 10.32
CA VAL A 171 -1.74 -14.68 11.68
C VAL A 171 -2.89 -15.02 12.62
N GLY A 172 -2.91 -16.27 13.12
CA GLY A 172 -4.13 -16.80 13.73
C GLY A 172 -5.28 -16.79 12.72
N ASN A 173 -6.40 -16.17 13.08
CA ASN A 173 -7.54 -16.00 12.17
C ASN A 173 -7.52 -14.65 11.43
N ALA A 174 -6.58 -13.76 11.76
CA ALA A 174 -6.41 -12.52 11.01
C ALA A 174 -5.89 -12.83 9.60
N GLU A 175 -6.45 -12.17 8.60
CA GLU A 175 -6.13 -12.37 7.19
C GLU A 175 -5.62 -11.08 6.56
N ILE A 176 -4.48 -11.13 5.91
CA ILE A 176 -3.79 -9.98 5.36
C ILE A 176 -3.71 -10.10 3.84
N TRP A 177 -4.29 -9.11 3.13
CA TRP A 177 -4.11 -8.88 1.71
C TRP A 177 -3.22 -7.66 1.55
N GLY A 178 -1.95 -7.89 1.24
CA GLY A 178 -0.92 -6.86 1.23
C GLY A 178 -0.43 -6.53 -0.17
N LEU A 179 -0.27 -5.24 -0.47
CA LEU A 179 0.22 -4.70 -1.74
C LEU A 179 1.39 -3.77 -1.48
N GLN A 180 2.45 -3.83 -2.31
CA GLN A 180 3.54 -2.85 -2.23
C GLN A 180 3.21 -1.56 -2.98
N TYR A 181 2.32 -1.61 -3.95
CA TYR A 181 1.84 -0.47 -4.74
C TYR A 181 0.58 0.18 -4.13
N HIS A 182 0.10 1.25 -4.76
CA HIS A 182 -0.94 2.14 -4.26
C HIS A 182 -2.18 2.17 -5.16
N PRO A 183 -3.14 1.24 -5.04
CA PRO A 183 -4.36 1.29 -5.84
C PRO A 183 -5.23 2.51 -5.53
N GLU A 184 -5.06 3.12 -4.36
CA GLU A 184 -5.83 4.28 -3.91
C GLU A 184 -5.31 5.61 -4.45
N ILE A 185 -4.05 5.71 -4.90
CA ILE A 185 -3.47 7.00 -5.31
C ILE A 185 -3.63 7.19 -6.81
N PRO A 186 -4.30 8.26 -7.27
CA PRO A 186 -4.34 8.61 -8.69
C PRO A 186 -2.95 8.97 -9.23
N TYR A 187 -2.69 8.69 -10.50
CA TYR A 187 -1.42 9.04 -11.15
C TYR A 187 -1.11 10.53 -11.09
N ASP A 188 -2.12 11.40 -11.20
CA ASP A 188 -1.95 12.85 -11.05
C ASP A 188 -1.35 13.22 -9.69
N TYR A 189 -1.70 12.50 -8.63
CA TYR A 189 -1.13 12.72 -7.32
C TYR A 189 0.31 12.21 -7.23
N MET A 190 0.64 11.10 -7.89
CA MET A 190 2.01 10.63 -8.00
C MET A 190 2.89 11.63 -8.75
N ILE A 191 2.41 12.19 -9.85
CA ILE A 191 3.12 13.23 -10.60
C ILE A 191 3.35 14.48 -9.74
N LYS A 192 2.33 14.95 -9.01
CA LYS A 192 2.48 16.06 -8.04
C LYS A 192 3.53 15.76 -6.97
N LEU A 193 3.53 14.54 -6.43
CA LEU A 193 4.54 14.10 -5.44
C LEU A 193 5.95 14.07 -6.02
N ILE A 194 6.13 13.59 -7.24
CA ILE A 194 7.43 13.58 -7.93
C ILE A 194 7.92 15.02 -8.11
N LYS A 195 7.08 15.92 -8.64
CA LYS A 195 7.41 17.33 -8.83
C LYS A 195 7.79 18.01 -7.51
N TYR A 196 6.99 17.78 -6.46
CA TYR A 196 7.25 18.33 -5.14
C TYR A 196 8.56 17.81 -4.52
N ARG A 197 8.93 16.55 -4.79
CA ARG A 197 10.11 15.89 -4.24
C ARG A 197 11.30 15.90 -5.20
N SER A 198 11.23 16.63 -6.31
CA SER A 198 12.21 16.55 -7.41
C SER A 198 13.65 16.75 -6.95
N GLN A 199 13.93 17.80 -6.16
CA GLN A 199 15.27 18.04 -5.63
C GLN A 199 15.73 16.90 -4.72
N ARG A 200 14.87 16.43 -3.81
CA ARG A 200 15.20 15.30 -2.92
C ARG A 200 15.49 14.00 -3.68
N LEU A 201 14.81 13.78 -4.81
CA LEU A 201 15.04 12.60 -5.66
C LEU A 201 16.42 12.69 -6.34
N ILE A 202 16.85 13.86 -6.74
CA ILE A 202 18.20 14.10 -7.29
C ILE A 202 19.25 13.94 -6.19
N ASP A 203 19.06 14.56 -5.02
CA ASP A 203 19.99 14.48 -3.88
C ASP A 203 20.20 13.02 -3.42
N LYS A 204 19.14 12.20 -3.50
CA LYS A 204 19.18 10.75 -3.21
C LYS A 204 19.68 9.90 -4.39
N LYS A 205 20.10 10.53 -5.49
CA LYS A 205 20.61 9.86 -6.70
C LYS A 205 19.62 8.88 -7.33
N VAL A 206 18.31 9.07 -7.13
CA VAL A 206 17.26 8.33 -7.81
C VAL A 206 17.16 8.76 -9.26
N PHE A 207 17.30 10.06 -9.52
CA PHE A 207 17.45 10.66 -10.85
C PHE A 207 18.71 11.50 -10.90
N LYS A 208 19.28 11.65 -12.10
CA LYS A 208 20.51 12.44 -12.33
C LYS A 208 20.23 13.93 -12.50
N SER A 209 19.02 14.28 -12.96
CA SER A 209 18.66 15.66 -13.30
C SER A 209 17.15 15.88 -13.34
N HIS A 210 16.74 17.14 -13.33
CA HIS A 210 15.33 17.52 -13.57
C HIS A 210 14.83 17.09 -14.94
N ASN A 211 15.69 17.04 -15.97
CA ASN A 211 15.30 16.55 -17.29
C ASN A 211 14.89 15.07 -17.26
N GLU A 212 15.65 14.23 -16.54
CA GLU A 212 15.31 12.83 -16.37
C GLU A 212 13.98 12.64 -15.59
N ILE A 213 13.73 13.49 -14.57
CA ILE A 213 12.45 13.53 -13.86
C ILE A 213 11.31 13.89 -14.80
N ASN A 214 11.47 14.88 -15.67
CA ASN A 214 10.44 15.29 -16.62
C ASN A 214 10.13 14.15 -17.61
N GLN A 215 11.16 13.52 -18.19
CA GLN A 215 10.97 12.34 -19.05
C GLN A 215 10.23 11.19 -18.35
N HIS A 216 10.54 10.97 -17.06
CA HIS A 216 9.84 9.98 -16.27
C HIS A 216 8.37 10.36 -16.04
N ILE A 217 8.08 11.63 -15.76
CA ILE A 217 6.70 12.15 -15.64
C ILE A 217 5.94 11.95 -16.96
N ASP A 218 6.56 12.26 -18.11
CA ASP A 218 5.94 12.06 -19.43
C ASP A 218 5.58 10.58 -19.64
N SER A 219 6.44 9.65 -19.20
CA SER A 219 6.14 8.22 -19.28
C SER A 219 4.95 7.80 -18.40
N ILE A 220 4.78 8.44 -17.23
CA ILE A 220 3.62 8.20 -16.36
C ILE A 220 2.34 8.76 -16.99
N GLU A 221 2.40 9.93 -17.62
CA GLU A 221 1.26 10.53 -18.33
C GLU A 221 0.79 9.65 -19.49
N LEU A 222 1.72 9.06 -20.24
CA LEU A 222 1.40 8.09 -21.29
C LEU A 222 0.72 6.84 -20.72
N ALA A 223 1.30 6.25 -19.66
CA ALA A 223 0.73 5.07 -19.01
C ALA A 223 -0.67 5.37 -18.43
N LYS A 224 -0.88 6.55 -17.86
CA LYS A 224 -2.18 6.99 -17.33
C LYS A 224 -3.27 7.01 -18.40
N ALA A 225 -2.96 7.41 -19.64
CA ALA A 225 -3.93 7.48 -20.71
C ALA A 225 -4.54 6.10 -21.07
N GLU A 226 -3.81 5.01 -20.79
CA GLU A 226 -4.22 3.64 -21.05
C GLU A 226 -4.95 2.98 -19.86
N LEU A 227 -4.90 3.59 -18.66
CA LEU A 227 -5.34 2.98 -17.41
C LEU A 227 -6.64 3.59 -16.91
N LYS A 228 -7.67 2.75 -16.77
CA LYS A 228 -8.97 3.14 -16.22
C LYS A 228 -8.95 3.11 -14.69
N ASP A 229 -9.59 4.08 -14.04
CA ASP A 229 -9.68 4.20 -12.58
C ASP A 229 -10.31 2.97 -11.91
N ASP A 230 -11.31 2.35 -12.54
CA ASP A 230 -11.94 1.14 -12.03
C ASP A 230 -10.97 -0.06 -12.01
N MET A 231 -10.06 -0.15 -12.98
CA MET A 231 -9.00 -1.16 -12.97
C MET A 231 -7.94 -0.87 -11.94
N ARG A 232 -7.61 0.40 -11.69
CA ARG A 232 -6.65 0.80 -10.65
C ARG A 232 -7.13 0.41 -9.25
N THR A 233 -8.39 0.61 -8.93
CA THR A 233 -8.99 0.36 -7.60
C THR A 233 -9.62 -1.02 -7.45
N ARG A 234 -9.43 -1.92 -8.41
CA ARG A 234 -10.08 -3.24 -8.43
C ARG A 234 -9.76 -4.10 -7.21
N GLU A 235 -8.53 -4.07 -6.74
CA GLU A 235 -8.11 -4.81 -5.53
C GLU A 235 -8.89 -4.35 -4.30
N LEU A 236 -9.05 -3.06 -4.13
CA LEU A 236 -9.82 -2.50 -3.01
C LEU A 236 -11.30 -2.88 -3.10
N LYS A 237 -11.90 -2.80 -4.31
CA LYS A 237 -13.28 -3.26 -4.54
C LYS A 237 -13.44 -4.74 -4.19
N ASN A 238 -12.53 -5.58 -4.67
CA ASN A 238 -12.59 -7.02 -4.44
C ASN A 238 -12.44 -7.37 -2.95
N TRP A 239 -11.63 -6.60 -2.20
CA TRP A 239 -11.49 -6.78 -0.76
C TRP A 239 -12.76 -6.34 -0.01
N ILE A 240 -13.38 -5.22 -0.38
CA ILE A 240 -14.67 -4.79 0.19
C ILE A 240 -15.75 -5.84 -0.07
N ASP A 241 -15.85 -6.37 -1.31
CA ASP A 241 -16.80 -7.44 -1.65
C ASP A 241 -16.54 -8.74 -0.84
N TYR A 242 -15.30 -8.93 -0.43
CA TYR A 242 -14.93 -10.06 0.42
C TYR A 242 -15.35 -9.85 1.88
N LEU A 243 -15.35 -8.61 2.39
CA LEU A 243 -15.85 -8.30 3.73
C LEU A 243 -17.37 -8.53 3.85
N ASN A 244 -18.11 -8.23 2.79
CA ASN A 244 -19.59 -8.28 2.75
C ASN A 244 -20.17 -9.71 2.55
N LYS A 245 -19.32 -10.73 2.52
CA LYS A 245 -19.72 -12.16 2.41
C LYS A 245 -19.65 -12.87 3.72
#